data_d609988bcda5a841622f45fe550982be
#
_entry.id   d609988bcda5a841622f45fe550982be
#
_cell.length_a   1.000
_cell.length_b   1.000
_cell.length_c   1.000
_cell.angle_alpha   90.00
_cell.angle_beta   90.00
_cell.angle_gamma   90.00
#
_symmetry.space_group_name_H-M   'P 1'
#
loop_
_entity.id
_entity.type
_entity.pdbx_description
1 polymer ?
#
loop_
_entity_poly.entity_id
_entity_poly.type
_entity_poly.pdbx_seq_one_letter_code
_entity_poly.pdbx_strand_id
1 'polypeptide(L)'
;MRLRIRGSGARTGRRTAALASLLALALAAPLSATAPDATADSAAQAAPAVDDVRQYEIHLHSTAKDRTALQRAGVTVDEVHGHGVVVSGRADQIKKLRAQGYEVTALGAVPDRSAGEDDVRLFDFPSGDSKYHNYAEMTSEINSIVSANPSIASQRVIGKSYQGRNIVAIKISDNVGADESEPEVLFTHHQHAREHLTVEMALYLLRELTSDYGSDSRVTSMVNNREIWIVPDINPDGGEYDIATGSYRSWRKNRQPNSGSSYVGTDLNRNWNYRWGCCGGSSGSTSSETYRGRRRSRRPR
;
A
#
# COMPACT_ATOMS: atom_id res chain seq x y z
N MET A 1 -28.25 -37.42 -3.78
CA MET A 1 -29.30 -37.19 -4.79
C MET A 1 -28.65 -36.47 -5.97
N ARG A 2 -28.42 -37.19 -7.06
CA ARG A 2 -27.69 -36.68 -8.24
C ARG A 2 -28.66 -36.00 -9.18
N LEU A 3 -28.42 -34.76 -9.57
CA LEU A 3 -29.15 -34.13 -10.68
C LEU A 3 -28.19 -33.91 -11.87
N ARG A 4 -28.38 -34.66 -12.92
CA ARG A 4 -27.78 -34.46 -14.26
C ARG A 4 -28.72 -33.58 -15.07
N ILE A 5 -28.18 -32.57 -15.74
CA ILE A 5 -28.84 -31.92 -16.87
C ILE A 5 -27.92 -31.98 -18.09
N ARG A 6 -28.40 -32.74 -19.12
CA ARG A 6 -27.97 -32.74 -20.53
C ARG A 6 -28.51 -31.41 -21.15
N GLY A 7 -27.94 -30.74 -22.12
CA GLY A 7 -27.26 -31.13 -23.33
C GLY A 7 -28.08 -30.69 -24.54
N SER A 8 -27.43 -30.25 -25.61
CA SER A 8 -27.85 -29.95 -26.99
C SER A 8 -28.29 -28.47 -27.22
N GLY A 9 -27.94 -27.86 -28.32
CA GLY A 9 -27.51 -28.25 -29.61
C GLY A 9 -27.08 -27.04 -30.47
N ALA A 10 -26.25 -27.36 -31.42
CA ALA A 10 -25.70 -26.44 -32.44
C ALA A 10 -26.75 -25.90 -33.40
N ARG A 11 -26.52 -24.69 -33.94
CA ARG A 11 -26.89 -24.38 -35.32
C ARG A 11 -25.97 -23.32 -35.95
N THR A 12 -25.34 -23.74 -37.00
CA THR A 12 -24.58 -23.06 -38.02
C THR A 12 -25.41 -22.04 -38.80
N GLY A 13 -24.81 -20.93 -39.21
CA GLY A 13 -25.37 -20.00 -40.16
C GLY A 13 -24.28 -19.11 -40.78
N ARG A 14 -23.66 -19.63 -41.86
CA ARG A 14 -22.87 -18.83 -42.83
C ARG A 14 -23.79 -17.90 -43.60
N ARG A 15 -23.42 -16.64 -43.82
CA ARG A 15 -23.76 -15.87 -45.03
C ARG A 15 -22.61 -14.95 -45.38
N THR A 16 -22.10 -15.19 -46.57
CA THR A 16 -21.19 -14.39 -47.42
C THR A 16 -21.98 -13.35 -48.19
N ALA A 17 -21.40 -12.17 -48.42
CA ALA A 17 -21.51 -11.28 -49.58
C ALA A 17 -20.66 -10.04 -49.32
N ALA A 18 -19.70 -9.75 -50.03
CA ALA A 18 -19.38 -9.40 -51.44
C ALA A 18 -19.15 -7.88 -51.59
N LEU A 19 -17.95 -7.60 -52.05
CA LEU A 19 -17.32 -6.47 -52.68
C LEU A 19 -18.23 -5.30 -53.19
N ALA A 20 -17.73 -4.06 -53.00
CA ALA A 20 -17.71 -3.05 -54.08
C ALA A 20 -16.60 -2.02 -53.82
N SER A 21 -15.64 -1.99 -54.73
CA SER A 21 -14.60 -0.97 -54.91
C SER A 21 -15.19 0.23 -55.60
N LEU A 22 -14.81 1.45 -55.22
CA LEU A 22 -14.87 2.63 -56.11
C LEU A 22 -13.67 3.53 -55.84
N LEU A 23 -12.83 3.59 -56.86
CA LEU A 23 -11.70 4.49 -57.05
C LEU A 23 -12.24 5.84 -57.51
N ALA A 24 -11.86 6.94 -56.88
CA ALA A 24 -11.99 8.30 -57.44
C ALA A 24 -10.70 9.07 -57.26
N LEU A 25 -10.04 9.29 -58.36
CA LEU A 25 -8.85 10.12 -58.52
C LEU A 25 -9.31 11.57 -58.74
N ALA A 26 -8.83 12.52 -57.96
CA ALA A 26 -8.97 13.94 -58.26
C ALA A 26 -7.64 14.66 -58.04
N LEU A 27 -7.08 15.17 -59.12
CA LEU A 27 -5.98 16.13 -59.15
C LEU A 27 -6.45 17.47 -58.55
N ALA A 28 -5.63 18.11 -57.75
CA ALA A 28 -5.70 19.55 -57.52
C ALA A 28 -4.30 20.14 -57.30
N ALA A 29 -4.02 21.19 -58.02
CA ALA A 29 -2.77 21.94 -58.09
C ALA A 29 -2.53 22.83 -56.84
N PRO A 30 -1.30 23.35 -56.64
CA PRO A 30 -0.96 24.11 -55.45
C PRO A 30 -1.35 25.59 -55.59
N LEU A 31 -2.04 26.13 -54.60
CA LEU A 31 -2.13 27.59 -54.42
C LEU A 31 -1.15 27.98 -53.29
N SER A 32 -0.14 28.73 -53.67
CA SER A 32 0.75 29.43 -52.74
C SER A 32 -0.03 30.63 -52.16
N ALA A 33 -0.28 30.59 -50.86
CA ALA A 33 -0.74 31.75 -50.11
C ALA A 33 0.32 32.07 -49.03
N THR A 34 0.95 33.23 -49.17
CA THR A 34 1.80 33.85 -48.17
C THR A 34 0.95 34.26 -46.96
N ALA A 35 1.23 33.68 -45.81
CA ALA A 35 0.67 34.12 -44.53
C ALA A 35 1.59 35.17 -43.89
N PRO A 36 1.05 36.20 -43.24
CA PRO A 36 1.85 37.16 -42.48
C PRO A 36 2.33 36.54 -41.14
N ASP A 37 3.56 36.90 -40.77
CA ASP A 37 4.14 36.64 -39.47
C ASP A 37 3.25 37.19 -38.35
N ALA A 38 2.57 36.31 -37.64
CA ALA A 38 1.99 36.60 -36.33
C ALA A 38 2.88 35.94 -35.30
N THR A 39 3.77 36.72 -34.72
CA THR A 39 4.42 36.40 -33.44
C THR A 39 3.33 36.33 -32.37
N ALA A 40 2.71 35.18 -32.22
CA ALA A 40 1.89 34.85 -31.07
C ALA A 40 2.82 34.31 -30.00
N ASP A 41 3.09 35.18 -29.02
CA ASP A 41 3.66 34.80 -27.72
C ASP A 41 2.70 33.82 -27.04
N SER A 42 2.84 32.54 -27.39
CA SER A 42 2.13 31.46 -26.74
C SER A 42 2.85 31.16 -25.47
N ALA A 43 2.59 31.94 -24.42
CA ALA A 43 2.78 31.50 -23.07
C ALA A 43 1.88 30.26 -22.88
N ALA A 44 2.44 29.11 -23.20
CA ALA A 44 1.86 27.82 -22.85
C ALA A 44 1.74 27.82 -21.30
N GLN A 45 0.56 28.17 -20.80
CA GLN A 45 0.15 27.93 -19.47
C GLN A 45 0.26 26.41 -19.26
N ALA A 46 1.40 25.95 -18.71
CA ALA A 46 1.56 24.60 -18.26
C ALA A 46 0.39 24.30 -17.31
N ALA A 47 -0.47 23.36 -17.71
CA ALA A 47 -1.50 22.86 -16.83
C ALA A 47 -0.83 22.46 -15.51
N PRO A 48 -1.40 22.81 -14.34
CA PRO A 48 -0.78 22.50 -13.06
C PRO A 48 -0.55 20.99 -13.00
N ALA A 49 0.70 20.59 -12.77
CA ALA A 49 1.07 19.20 -12.55
C ALA A 49 0.19 18.66 -11.41
N VAL A 50 -0.71 17.75 -11.72
CA VAL A 50 -1.83 17.34 -10.89
C VAL A 50 -1.39 16.57 -9.63
N ASP A 51 -0.08 16.28 -9.45
CA ASP A 51 0.42 15.38 -8.41
C ASP A 51 1.77 15.81 -7.77
N ASP A 52 2.06 17.09 -7.63
CA ASP A 52 3.26 17.55 -6.92
C ASP A 52 3.06 17.46 -5.39
N VAL A 53 3.28 16.27 -4.84
CA VAL A 53 3.29 16.05 -3.38
C VAL A 53 4.66 16.45 -2.85
N ARG A 54 4.69 17.32 -1.82
CA ARG A 54 5.90 17.79 -1.16
C ARG A 54 5.82 17.53 0.33
N GLN A 55 6.97 17.57 0.99
CA GLN A 55 7.06 17.50 2.43
C GLN A 55 6.99 18.90 3.07
N TYR A 56 6.29 18.94 4.19
CA TYR A 56 6.10 20.15 4.98
C TYR A 56 6.20 19.80 6.46
N GLU A 57 6.77 20.70 7.22
CA GLU A 57 6.69 20.69 8.68
C GLU A 57 5.53 21.56 9.13
N ILE A 58 4.72 21.04 10.05
CA ILE A 58 3.57 21.74 10.62
C ILE A 58 3.75 21.83 12.13
N HIS A 59 3.78 23.05 12.66
CA HIS A 59 3.80 23.27 14.09
C HIS A 59 2.42 23.04 14.69
N LEU A 60 2.35 22.24 15.77
CA LEU A 60 1.11 21.84 16.42
C LEU A 60 0.91 22.60 17.74
N HIS A 61 -0.35 23.00 18.01
CA HIS A 61 -0.72 23.73 19.23
C HIS A 61 -1.55 22.89 20.20
N SER A 62 -2.25 21.84 19.72
CA SER A 62 -3.12 20.99 20.54
C SER A 62 -3.37 19.63 19.85
N THR A 63 -3.00 18.55 20.50
CA THR A 63 -2.89 17.21 19.89
C THR A 63 -4.17 16.63 19.29
N ALA A 64 -5.33 16.79 19.92
CA ALA A 64 -6.58 16.17 19.41
C ALA A 64 -7.19 16.97 18.26
N LYS A 65 -7.17 18.31 18.37
CA LYS A 65 -7.70 19.23 17.37
C LYS A 65 -6.85 19.21 16.10
N ASP A 66 -5.53 19.14 16.28
CA ASP A 66 -4.56 19.12 15.20
C ASP A 66 -4.67 17.83 14.40
N ARG A 67 -4.76 16.65 15.04
CA ARG A 67 -4.99 15.37 14.35
C ARG A 67 -6.23 15.38 13.47
N THR A 68 -7.32 15.98 13.97
CA THR A 68 -8.55 16.12 13.18
C THR A 68 -8.37 17.06 11.99
N ALA A 69 -7.63 18.15 12.14
CA ALA A 69 -7.35 19.09 11.06
C ALA A 69 -6.49 18.46 9.97
N LEU A 70 -5.41 17.77 10.34
CA LEU A 70 -4.54 17.03 9.41
C LEU A 70 -5.32 15.96 8.64
N GLN A 71 -6.15 15.18 9.33
CA GLN A 71 -6.98 14.17 8.71
C GLN A 71 -7.99 14.77 7.70
N ARG A 72 -8.64 15.88 8.07
CA ARG A 72 -9.59 16.59 7.19
C ARG A 72 -8.91 17.26 6.00
N ALA A 73 -7.68 17.73 6.16
CA ALA A 73 -6.89 18.26 5.06
C ALA A 73 -6.46 17.17 4.08
N GLY A 74 -6.42 15.91 4.53
CA GLY A 74 -6.05 14.75 3.72
C GLY A 74 -4.56 14.62 3.46
N VAL A 75 -3.72 15.25 4.28
CA VAL A 75 -2.26 15.09 4.23
C VAL A 75 -1.86 13.76 4.85
N THR A 76 -0.70 13.23 4.45
CA THR A 76 -0.08 12.06 5.09
C THR A 76 0.87 12.54 6.17
N VAL A 77 0.71 12.07 7.39
CA VAL A 77 1.68 12.31 8.46
C VAL A 77 2.84 11.35 8.27
N ASP A 78 4.03 11.89 8.10
CA ASP A 78 5.26 11.14 7.84
C ASP A 78 6.08 10.94 9.11
N GLU A 79 6.11 11.94 9.97
CA GLU A 79 6.86 11.93 11.23
C GLU A 79 6.15 12.78 12.27
N VAL A 80 6.28 12.42 13.56
CA VAL A 80 5.76 13.16 14.70
C VAL A 80 6.90 13.43 15.67
N HIS A 81 7.11 14.68 16.02
CA HIS A 81 8.12 15.09 17.02
C HIS A 81 7.54 16.13 17.99
N GLY A 82 8.31 16.46 19.02
CA GLY A 82 7.80 17.13 20.23
C GLY A 82 6.98 18.43 20.04
N HIS A 83 7.17 19.15 18.93
CA HIS A 83 6.48 20.43 18.66
C HIS A 83 5.80 20.48 17.29
N GLY A 84 5.78 19.38 16.54
CA GLY A 84 5.23 19.39 15.19
C GLY A 84 5.13 18.01 14.54
N VAL A 85 4.76 18.06 13.28
CA VAL A 85 4.69 16.87 12.41
C VAL A 85 5.29 17.20 11.06
N VAL A 86 5.96 16.24 10.47
CA VAL A 86 6.27 16.26 9.04
C VAL A 86 5.13 15.59 8.29
N VAL A 87 4.65 16.23 7.25
CA VAL A 87 3.57 15.71 6.42
C VAL A 87 3.94 15.74 4.94
N SER A 88 3.47 14.76 4.19
CA SER A 88 3.44 14.79 2.74
C SER A 88 2.05 15.22 2.25
N GLY A 89 2.00 16.23 1.40
CA GLY A 89 0.74 16.77 0.89
C GLY A 89 0.89 17.60 -0.38
N ARG A 90 -0.24 17.82 -1.06
CA ARG A 90 -0.32 18.70 -2.22
C ARG A 90 -0.57 20.14 -1.77
N ALA A 91 -0.24 21.08 -2.65
CA ALA A 91 -0.40 22.51 -2.38
C ALA A 91 -1.83 22.91 -1.95
N ASP A 92 -2.86 22.27 -2.52
CA ASP A 92 -4.28 22.51 -2.14
C ASP A 92 -4.62 22.03 -0.72
N GLN A 93 -4.02 20.94 -0.29
CA GLN A 93 -4.17 20.39 1.07
C GLN A 93 -3.48 21.28 2.09
N ILE A 94 -2.27 21.71 1.77
CA ILE A 94 -1.48 22.63 2.61
C ILE A 94 -2.14 24.01 2.73
N LYS A 95 -2.73 24.53 1.64
CA LYS A 95 -3.50 25.77 1.68
C LYS A 95 -4.65 25.72 2.69
N LYS A 96 -5.33 24.58 2.82
CA LYS A 96 -6.41 24.38 3.81
C LYS A 96 -5.89 24.46 5.24
N LEU A 97 -4.71 23.91 5.52
CA LEU A 97 -4.09 23.97 6.84
C LEU A 97 -3.65 25.38 7.19
N ARG A 98 -3.01 26.09 6.25
CA ARG A 98 -2.65 27.51 6.45
C ARG A 98 -3.87 28.40 6.69
N ALA A 99 -4.97 28.15 5.98
CA ALA A 99 -6.23 28.87 6.18
C ALA A 99 -6.87 28.63 7.57
N GLN A 100 -6.50 27.54 8.23
CA GLN A 100 -6.91 27.20 9.60
C GLN A 100 -5.94 27.73 10.67
N GLY A 101 -4.91 28.50 10.27
CA GLY A 101 -3.94 29.12 11.16
C GLY A 101 -2.72 28.27 11.49
N TYR A 102 -2.53 27.14 10.82
CA TYR A 102 -1.32 26.33 11.04
C TYR A 102 -0.10 26.99 10.38
N GLU A 103 0.99 27.04 11.15
CA GLU A 103 2.30 27.41 10.62
C GLU A 103 2.88 26.21 9.85
N VAL A 104 3.17 26.43 8.57
CA VAL A 104 3.60 25.36 7.66
C VAL A 104 4.85 25.79 6.93
N THR A 105 5.95 25.09 7.17
CA THR A 105 7.25 25.25 6.53
C THR A 105 7.43 24.21 5.43
N ALA A 106 7.82 24.62 4.24
CA ALA A 106 8.12 23.66 3.16
C ALA A 106 9.51 23.05 3.37
N LEU A 107 9.59 21.72 3.36
CA LEU A 107 10.84 20.97 3.44
C LEU A 107 11.41 20.58 2.07
N GLY A 108 10.62 20.75 1.01
CA GLY A 108 11.03 20.46 -0.37
C GLY A 108 10.28 19.30 -1.01
N ALA A 109 10.88 18.73 -2.06
CA ALA A 109 10.36 17.51 -2.68
C ALA A 109 10.46 16.35 -1.70
N VAL A 110 9.51 15.41 -1.77
CA VAL A 110 9.64 14.15 -1.05
C VAL A 110 10.97 13.51 -1.48
N PRO A 111 11.89 13.21 -0.57
CA PRO A 111 13.19 12.65 -0.95
C PRO A 111 12.99 11.38 -1.77
N ASP A 112 13.63 11.28 -2.94
CA ASP A 112 13.73 10.03 -3.65
C ASP A 112 14.75 9.15 -2.92
N ARG A 113 14.25 8.31 -2.05
CA ARG A 113 15.06 7.37 -1.25
C ARG A 113 15.22 6.02 -1.94
N SER A 114 14.91 5.93 -3.24
CA SER A 114 15.06 4.70 -4.02
C SER A 114 16.51 4.44 -4.49
N ALA A 115 17.40 5.42 -4.40
CA ALA A 115 18.80 5.29 -4.80
C ALA A 115 19.62 4.64 -3.68
N GLY A 116 20.11 3.45 -3.92
CA GLY A 116 21.05 2.72 -3.04
C GLY A 116 20.74 1.23 -2.97
N GLU A 117 20.69 0.55 -4.11
CA GLU A 117 20.87 -0.90 -4.17
C GLU A 117 22.37 -1.14 -4.35
N ASP A 118 23.02 -1.62 -3.30
CA ASP A 118 24.22 -2.48 -3.32
C ASP A 118 24.89 -2.40 -1.94
N ASP A 119 24.32 -3.06 -0.95
CA ASP A 119 25.11 -3.58 0.16
C ASP A 119 24.27 -4.68 0.86
N VAL A 120 24.74 -5.91 0.75
CA VAL A 120 24.21 -7.03 1.55
C VAL A 120 24.74 -6.82 2.98
N ARG A 121 24.13 -5.88 3.70
CA ARG A 121 24.34 -5.70 5.13
C ARG A 121 23.19 -6.36 5.87
N LEU A 122 23.51 -6.90 7.04
CA LEU A 122 22.52 -7.41 7.97
C LEU A 122 21.48 -6.31 8.20
N PHE A 123 20.29 -6.54 7.73
CA PHE A 123 19.13 -5.69 7.99
C PHE A 123 18.87 -5.72 9.50
N ASP A 124 19.17 -4.65 10.19
CA ASP A 124 19.02 -4.57 11.63
C ASP A 124 18.60 -3.17 12.05
N PHE A 125 17.94 -3.09 13.19
CA PHE A 125 17.47 -1.84 13.76
C PHE A 125 18.63 -1.01 14.30
N PRO A 126 18.48 0.34 14.40
CA PRO A 126 19.39 1.17 15.15
C PRO A 126 19.58 0.61 16.58
N SER A 127 20.77 0.76 17.13
CA SER A 127 21.13 0.16 18.43
C SER A 127 20.19 0.53 19.59
N GLY A 128 19.54 1.71 19.54
CA GLY A 128 18.52 2.13 20.50
C GLY A 128 17.21 1.34 20.42
N ASP A 129 16.95 0.76 19.26
CA ASP A 129 15.71 0.05 18.93
C ASP A 129 15.94 -1.44 18.66
N SER A 130 17.06 -1.99 19.12
CA SER A 130 17.47 -3.40 18.93
C SER A 130 16.50 -4.44 19.55
N LYS A 131 15.42 -3.99 20.18
CA LYS A 131 14.34 -4.86 20.67
C LYS A 131 13.22 -5.07 19.65
N TYR A 132 13.22 -4.33 18.55
CA TYR A 132 12.31 -4.58 17.45
C TYR A 132 12.78 -5.78 16.64
N HIS A 133 11.84 -6.49 16.03
CA HIS A 133 12.12 -7.68 15.24
C HIS A 133 12.24 -7.35 13.76
N ASN A 134 13.40 -7.63 13.16
CA ASN A 134 13.53 -7.71 11.72
C ASN A 134 12.77 -8.92 11.16
N TYR A 135 12.69 -9.06 9.84
CA TYR A 135 11.92 -10.13 9.20
C TYR A 135 12.36 -11.54 9.64
N ALA A 136 13.65 -11.77 9.82
CA ALA A 136 14.17 -13.08 10.22
C ALA A 136 13.82 -13.41 11.67
N GLU A 137 13.97 -12.45 12.56
CA GLU A 137 13.65 -12.57 13.99
C GLU A 137 12.15 -12.75 14.19
N MET A 138 11.32 -11.92 13.55
CA MET A 138 9.86 -12.08 13.54
C MET A 138 9.45 -13.48 13.06
N THR A 139 10.04 -13.97 11.98
CA THR A 139 9.73 -15.30 11.43
C THR A 139 10.12 -16.40 12.40
N SER A 140 11.29 -16.29 13.04
CA SER A 140 11.77 -17.24 14.03
C SER A 140 10.83 -17.31 15.23
N GLU A 141 10.40 -16.16 15.73
CA GLU A 141 9.49 -16.10 16.86
C GLU A 141 8.11 -16.67 16.55
N ILE A 142 7.54 -16.32 15.39
CA ILE A 142 6.26 -16.89 14.93
C ILE A 142 6.35 -18.43 14.87
N ASN A 143 7.44 -18.96 14.30
CA ASN A 143 7.64 -20.41 14.23
C ASN A 143 7.69 -21.04 15.61
N SER A 144 8.36 -20.40 16.57
CA SER A 144 8.44 -20.87 17.96
C SER A 144 7.06 -20.91 18.62
N ILE A 145 6.30 -19.81 18.51
CA ILE A 145 4.96 -19.70 19.12
C ILE A 145 4.00 -20.73 18.53
N VAL A 146 3.96 -20.84 17.20
CA VAL A 146 3.05 -21.79 16.52
C VAL A 146 3.43 -23.23 16.86
N SER A 147 4.72 -23.56 16.88
CA SER A 147 5.19 -24.91 17.23
C SER A 147 4.90 -25.28 18.67
N ALA A 148 4.91 -24.32 19.59
CA ALA A 148 4.57 -24.54 20.99
C ALA A 148 3.07 -24.69 21.24
N ASN A 149 2.22 -24.23 20.32
CA ASN A 149 0.76 -24.17 20.48
C ASN A 149 0.00 -24.83 19.30
N PRO A 150 0.34 -26.08 18.89
CA PRO A 150 -0.17 -26.68 17.66
C PRO A 150 -1.67 -27.00 17.70
N SER A 151 -2.29 -27.02 18.86
CA SER A 151 -3.73 -27.25 19.00
C SER A 151 -4.58 -26.04 18.68
N ILE A 152 -4.02 -24.83 18.84
CA ILE A 152 -4.76 -23.56 18.68
C ILE A 152 -4.11 -22.59 17.69
N ALA A 153 -2.90 -22.87 17.23
CA ALA A 153 -2.18 -22.00 16.30
C ALA A 153 -1.68 -22.77 15.09
N SER A 154 -1.91 -22.23 13.91
CA SER A 154 -1.32 -22.71 12.65
C SER A 154 -0.89 -21.55 11.77
N GLN A 155 0.09 -21.78 10.92
CA GLN A 155 0.52 -20.76 9.96
C GLN A 155 0.48 -21.27 8.52
N ARG A 156 0.22 -20.36 7.59
CA ARG A 156 0.31 -20.63 6.16
C ARG A 156 0.91 -19.47 5.40
N VAL A 157 1.66 -19.77 4.36
CA VAL A 157 2.14 -18.76 3.40
C VAL A 157 0.96 -18.36 2.51
N ILE A 158 0.54 -17.10 2.56
CA ILE A 158 -0.56 -16.55 1.75
C ILE A 158 -0.07 -15.85 0.49
N GLY A 159 1.24 -15.60 0.39
CA GLY A 159 1.86 -14.98 -0.78
C GLY A 159 3.34 -14.75 -0.57
N LYS A 160 3.93 -14.11 -1.58
CA LYS A 160 5.32 -13.66 -1.53
C LYS A 160 5.40 -12.17 -1.87
N SER A 161 6.34 -11.49 -1.22
CA SER A 161 6.72 -10.13 -1.60
C SER A 161 7.42 -10.11 -2.96
N TYR A 162 7.69 -8.93 -3.49
CA TYR A 162 8.41 -8.78 -4.76
C TYR A 162 9.82 -9.39 -4.69
N GLN A 163 10.53 -9.26 -3.56
CA GLN A 163 11.87 -9.82 -3.35
C GLN A 163 11.83 -11.29 -2.86
N GLY A 164 10.67 -11.93 -2.87
CA GLY A 164 10.52 -13.36 -2.61
C GLY A 164 10.32 -13.75 -1.14
N ARG A 165 10.25 -12.80 -0.20
CA ARG A 165 9.93 -13.07 1.21
C ARG A 165 8.52 -13.61 1.36
N ASN A 166 8.33 -14.59 2.23
CA ASN A 166 7.00 -15.13 2.49
C ASN A 166 6.15 -14.11 3.26
N ILE A 167 4.90 -13.97 2.85
CA ILE A 167 3.86 -13.29 3.63
C ILE A 167 3.04 -14.40 4.26
N VAL A 168 3.04 -14.46 5.60
CA VAL A 168 2.38 -15.51 6.36
C VAL A 168 1.11 -15.00 7.02
N ALA A 169 0.12 -15.86 7.13
CA ALA A 169 -1.04 -15.66 7.98
C ALA A 169 -1.06 -16.74 9.06
N ILE A 170 -1.29 -16.34 10.31
CA ILE A 170 -1.44 -17.22 11.45
C ILE A 170 -2.91 -17.29 11.80
N LYS A 171 -3.46 -18.49 11.88
CA LYS A 171 -4.79 -18.74 12.42
C LYS A 171 -4.68 -19.10 13.90
N ILE A 172 -5.52 -18.49 14.72
CA ILE A 172 -5.73 -18.83 16.13
C ILE A 172 -7.21 -19.20 16.28
N SER A 173 -7.47 -20.42 16.76
CA SER A 173 -8.81 -20.99 16.97
C SER A 173 -8.66 -22.25 17.83
N ASP A 174 -9.67 -22.64 18.59
CA ASP A 174 -9.68 -23.90 19.34
C ASP A 174 -9.78 -25.14 18.44
N ASN A 175 -10.20 -24.93 17.17
CA ASN A 175 -10.20 -25.96 16.14
C ASN A 175 -9.42 -25.49 14.90
N VAL A 176 -8.15 -25.26 15.07
CA VAL A 176 -7.28 -24.60 14.09
C VAL A 176 -7.19 -25.32 12.72
N GLY A 177 -7.49 -26.61 12.69
CA GLY A 177 -7.45 -27.43 11.47
C GLY A 177 -8.71 -27.36 10.61
N ALA A 178 -9.79 -26.78 11.09
CA ALA A 178 -11.06 -26.70 10.40
C ALA A 178 -11.42 -25.24 10.06
N ASP A 179 -12.27 -25.06 9.04
CA ASP A 179 -12.99 -23.81 8.73
C ASP A 179 -14.37 -23.95 9.38
N GLU A 180 -14.60 -23.18 10.43
CA GLU A 180 -15.81 -23.30 11.25
C GLU A 180 -16.82 -22.21 10.89
N SER A 181 -18.08 -22.45 11.26
CA SER A 181 -19.15 -21.46 11.06
C SER A 181 -19.13 -20.35 12.14
N GLU A 182 -17.95 -19.83 12.42
CA GLU A 182 -17.70 -18.79 13.41
C GLU A 182 -17.35 -17.45 12.77
N PRO A 183 -17.53 -16.33 13.49
CA PRO A 183 -17.06 -15.05 13.02
C PRO A 183 -15.55 -15.01 12.84
N GLU A 184 -15.10 -14.58 11.66
CA GLU A 184 -13.68 -14.38 11.38
C GLU A 184 -13.24 -12.95 11.70
N VAL A 185 -12.04 -12.80 12.24
CA VAL A 185 -11.37 -11.51 12.45
C VAL A 185 -10.00 -11.54 11.81
N LEU A 186 -9.70 -10.54 10.97
CA LEU A 186 -8.42 -10.41 10.32
C LEU A 186 -7.68 -9.16 10.81
N PHE A 187 -6.49 -9.36 11.36
CA PHE A 187 -5.54 -8.32 11.68
C PHE A 187 -4.41 -8.30 10.67
N THR A 188 -4.17 -7.17 10.02
CA THR A 188 -3.04 -6.97 9.10
C THR A 188 -2.14 -5.87 9.62
N HIS A 189 -0.84 -6.12 9.62
CA HIS A 189 0.16 -5.21 10.18
C HIS A 189 1.20 -4.84 9.13
N HIS A 190 2.00 -3.81 9.41
CA HIS A 190 3.15 -3.38 8.63
C HIS A 190 2.80 -3.05 7.17
N GLN A 191 1.68 -2.36 6.95
CA GLN A 191 1.32 -1.90 5.60
C GLN A 191 2.31 -0.85 5.08
N HIS A 192 2.78 0.03 5.98
CA HIS A 192 3.81 1.01 5.67
C HIS A 192 5.11 0.62 6.38
N ALA A 193 6.17 0.57 5.61
CA ALA A 193 7.44 0.01 5.99
C ALA A 193 8.09 0.61 7.25
N ARG A 194 7.90 1.92 7.48
CA ARG A 194 8.42 2.63 8.67
C ARG A 194 7.59 2.45 9.94
N GLU A 195 6.48 1.72 9.90
CA GLU A 195 5.60 1.52 11.05
C GLU A 195 5.96 0.21 11.79
N HIS A 196 7.23 0.05 12.14
CA HIS A 196 7.79 -1.19 12.72
C HIS A 196 7.10 -1.63 14.01
N LEU A 197 6.63 -0.70 14.84
CA LEU A 197 5.86 -1.02 16.04
C LEU A 197 4.66 -1.93 15.75
N THR A 198 4.11 -1.89 14.54
CA THR A 198 2.96 -2.73 14.18
C THR A 198 3.32 -4.21 14.06
N VAL A 199 4.57 -4.55 13.76
CA VAL A 199 5.08 -5.93 13.82
C VAL A 199 5.10 -6.41 15.28
N GLU A 200 5.63 -5.58 16.18
CA GLU A 200 5.65 -5.88 17.62
C GLU A 200 4.25 -6.08 18.20
N MET A 201 3.28 -5.26 17.74
CA MET A 201 1.88 -5.42 18.12
C MET A 201 1.28 -6.73 17.63
N ALA A 202 1.67 -7.20 16.44
CA ALA A 202 1.24 -8.50 15.94
C ALA A 202 1.83 -9.65 16.77
N LEU A 203 3.12 -9.59 17.10
CA LEU A 203 3.79 -10.57 17.96
C LEU A 203 3.20 -10.55 19.37
N TYR A 204 2.96 -9.38 19.93
CA TYR A 204 2.29 -9.23 21.21
C TYR A 204 0.92 -9.90 21.22
N LEU A 205 0.08 -9.59 20.22
CA LEU A 205 -1.25 -10.19 20.10
C LEU A 205 -1.18 -11.72 19.96
N LEU A 206 -0.22 -12.23 19.18
CA LEU A 206 -0.01 -13.66 19.01
C LEU A 206 0.38 -14.33 20.33
N ARG A 207 1.30 -13.73 21.08
CA ARG A 207 1.71 -14.22 22.42
C ARG A 207 0.53 -14.25 23.39
N GLU A 208 -0.19 -13.14 23.54
CA GLU A 208 -1.35 -13.03 24.44
C GLU A 208 -2.40 -14.11 24.13
N LEU A 209 -2.78 -14.26 22.86
CA LEU A 209 -3.80 -15.23 22.47
C LEU A 209 -3.36 -16.68 22.70
N THR A 210 -2.07 -16.98 22.65
CA THR A 210 -1.57 -18.34 22.82
C THR A 210 -1.18 -18.67 24.26
N SER A 211 -0.55 -17.72 25.00
CA SER A 211 -0.10 -17.96 26.37
C SER A 211 -1.25 -17.93 27.38
N ASP A 212 -2.25 -17.09 27.14
CA ASP A 212 -3.36 -16.89 28.07
C ASP A 212 -4.57 -17.78 27.77
N TYR A 213 -4.53 -18.54 26.66
CA TYR A 213 -5.55 -19.53 26.35
C TYR A 213 -5.61 -20.61 27.44
N GLY A 214 -6.80 -20.86 27.94
CA GLY A 214 -7.06 -21.81 29.03
C GLY A 214 -6.84 -21.22 30.42
N SER A 215 -6.18 -20.09 30.58
CA SER A 215 -5.92 -19.40 31.86
C SER A 215 -6.71 -18.10 32.03
N ASP A 216 -6.77 -17.23 31.01
CA ASP A 216 -7.66 -16.08 31.00
C ASP A 216 -8.98 -16.43 30.28
N SER A 217 -10.10 -16.23 30.99
CA SER A 217 -11.43 -16.59 30.47
C SER A 217 -11.86 -15.76 29.27
N ARG A 218 -11.39 -14.50 29.13
CA ARG A 218 -11.70 -13.63 28.00
C ARG A 218 -10.95 -14.10 26.77
N VAL A 219 -9.66 -14.41 26.90
CA VAL A 219 -8.84 -14.94 25.81
C VAL A 219 -9.38 -16.29 25.36
N THR A 220 -9.65 -17.19 26.31
CA THR A 220 -10.25 -18.49 26.02
C THR A 220 -11.59 -18.36 25.27
N SER A 221 -12.45 -17.46 25.73
CA SER A 221 -13.72 -17.19 25.04
C SER A 221 -13.54 -16.59 23.65
N MET A 222 -12.55 -15.74 23.44
CA MET A 222 -12.25 -15.19 22.10
C MET A 222 -11.79 -16.27 21.13
N VAL A 223 -10.90 -17.15 21.56
CA VAL A 223 -10.32 -18.22 20.73
C VAL A 223 -11.35 -19.33 20.44
N ASN A 224 -12.23 -19.65 21.42
CA ASN A 224 -13.24 -20.70 21.28
C ASN A 224 -14.48 -20.27 20.46
N ASN A 225 -14.63 -18.99 20.12
CA ASN A 225 -15.82 -18.51 19.43
C ASN A 225 -15.48 -17.67 18.18
N ARG A 226 -14.23 -17.72 17.70
CA ARG A 226 -13.77 -16.95 16.52
C ARG A 226 -12.58 -17.60 15.88
N GLU A 227 -12.52 -17.48 14.57
CA GLU A 227 -11.29 -17.68 13.82
C GLU A 227 -10.52 -16.36 13.75
N ILE A 228 -9.39 -16.27 14.46
CA ILE A 228 -8.57 -15.06 14.49
C ILE A 228 -7.39 -15.23 13.54
N TRP A 229 -7.32 -14.36 12.53
CA TRP A 229 -6.25 -14.35 11.56
C TRP A 229 -5.33 -13.17 11.79
N ILE A 230 -4.03 -13.43 11.90
CA ILE A 230 -2.99 -12.41 12.09
C ILE A 230 -2.01 -12.49 10.92
N VAL A 231 -1.82 -11.39 10.21
CA VAL A 231 -0.77 -11.23 9.21
C VAL A 231 0.23 -10.20 9.76
N PRO A 232 1.37 -10.63 10.31
CA PRO A 232 2.29 -9.77 11.05
C PRO A 232 3.00 -8.75 10.17
N ASP A 233 3.30 -9.12 8.94
CA ASP A 233 3.99 -8.25 8.00
C ASP A 233 3.50 -8.48 6.57
N ILE A 234 2.82 -7.49 6.00
CA ILE A 234 2.39 -7.53 4.60
C ILE A 234 3.33 -6.76 3.66
N ASN A 235 4.36 -6.11 4.20
CA ASN A 235 5.34 -5.32 3.46
C ASN A 235 6.80 -5.62 3.86
N PRO A 236 7.20 -6.90 3.90
CA PRO A 236 8.51 -7.28 4.43
C PRO A 236 9.68 -6.68 3.65
N ASP A 237 9.56 -6.50 2.34
CA ASP A 237 10.61 -5.87 1.55
C ASP A 237 10.79 -4.38 1.89
N GLY A 238 9.68 -3.70 2.16
CA GLY A 238 9.71 -2.31 2.57
C GLY A 238 10.34 -2.15 3.95
N GLY A 239 9.93 -2.98 4.91
CA GLY A 239 10.46 -2.97 6.29
C GLY A 239 11.96 -3.22 6.32
N GLU A 240 12.43 -4.28 5.67
CA GLU A 240 13.86 -4.59 5.56
C GLU A 240 14.64 -3.46 4.88
N TYR A 241 14.06 -2.85 3.83
CA TYR A 241 14.70 -1.71 3.19
C TYR A 241 14.80 -0.50 4.11
N ASP A 242 13.80 -0.26 4.94
CA ASP A 242 13.79 0.89 5.85
C ASP A 242 14.95 0.86 6.84
N ILE A 243 15.34 -0.33 7.32
CA ILE A 243 16.40 -0.54 8.32
C ILE A 243 17.74 -1.00 7.74
N ALA A 244 17.84 -1.20 6.42
CA ALA A 244 18.97 -1.86 5.77
C ALA A 244 20.37 -1.28 6.05
N THR A 245 20.46 -0.06 6.55
CA THR A 245 21.74 0.63 6.86
C THR A 245 22.00 0.78 8.36
N GLY A 246 21.18 0.14 9.22
CA GLY A 246 21.24 0.38 10.67
C GLY A 246 20.72 1.75 11.07
N SER A 247 19.98 2.41 10.18
CA SER A 247 19.31 3.69 10.40
C SER A 247 18.01 3.72 9.61
N TYR A 248 16.98 4.35 10.17
CA TYR A 248 15.70 4.46 9.48
C TYR A 248 15.79 5.35 8.23
N ARG A 249 15.29 4.82 7.11
CA ARG A 249 15.11 5.59 5.88
C ARG A 249 13.78 6.32 5.83
N SER A 250 12.90 6.08 6.80
CA SER A 250 11.51 6.50 6.82
C SER A 250 10.73 6.08 5.57
N TRP A 251 11.03 4.89 5.06
CA TRP A 251 10.38 4.35 3.87
C TRP A 251 8.93 3.96 4.17
N ARG A 252 8.01 4.23 3.24
CA ARG A 252 6.58 3.95 3.41
C ARG A 252 6.06 2.82 2.52
N LYS A 253 6.41 2.87 1.24
CA LYS A 253 5.84 2.02 0.19
C LYS A 253 6.43 0.60 0.22
N ASN A 254 5.90 -0.30 -0.61
CA ASN A 254 6.61 -1.57 -0.86
C ASN A 254 7.83 -1.35 -1.77
N ARG A 255 8.52 -2.44 -2.17
CA ARG A 255 9.73 -2.35 -2.99
C ARG A 255 9.53 -2.81 -4.43
N GLN A 256 8.31 -2.97 -4.91
CA GLN A 256 8.05 -3.37 -6.28
C GLN A 256 8.37 -2.21 -7.25
N PRO A 257 9.25 -2.41 -8.27
CA PRO A 257 9.53 -1.40 -9.29
C PRO A 257 8.28 -0.99 -10.06
N ASN A 258 8.22 0.26 -10.46
CA ASN A 258 7.15 0.81 -11.28
C ASN A 258 7.59 0.89 -12.74
N SER A 259 6.99 0.10 -13.63
CA SER A 259 7.34 0.08 -15.06
C SER A 259 7.29 1.48 -15.67
N GLY A 260 8.38 1.91 -16.30
CA GLY A 260 8.51 3.21 -16.94
C GLY A 260 8.81 4.37 -15.98
N SER A 261 9.25 4.07 -14.75
CA SER A 261 9.59 5.07 -13.74
C SER A 261 10.86 4.65 -12.99
N SER A 262 11.67 5.63 -12.58
CA SER A 262 12.79 5.44 -11.64
C SER A 262 12.31 5.30 -10.19
N TYR A 263 11.08 5.73 -9.89
CA TYR A 263 10.52 5.64 -8.55
C TYR A 263 9.98 4.25 -8.27
N VAL A 264 10.30 3.71 -7.07
CA VAL A 264 9.94 2.37 -6.61
C VAL A 264 8.77 2.42 -5.64
N GLY A 265 7.98 1.37 -5.64
CA GLY A 265 6.99 1.09 -4.61
C GLY A 265 5.60 1.66 -4.86
N THR A 266 4.65 1.00 -4.20
CA THR A 266 3.23 1.35 -4.12
C THR A 266 2.86 1.46 -2.65
N ASP A 267 2.05 2.45 -2.29
CA ASP A 267 1.41 2.52 -0.97
C ASP A 267 0.34 1.42 -0.88
N LEU A 268 0.60 0.40 -0.08
CA LEU A 268 -0.29 -0.75 0.06
C LEU A 268 -1.66 -0.33 0.60
N ASN A 269 -1.71 0.69 1.45
CA ASN A 269 -2.96 1.24 1.99
C ASN A 269 -3.69 2.20 1.03
N ARG A 270 -3.25 2.27 -0.21
CA ARG A 270 -3.94 2.97 -1.32
C ARG A 270 -4.27 2.04 -2.48
N ASN A 271 -3.86 0.75 -2.39
CA ASN A 271 -3.98 -0.23 -3.48
C ASN A 271 -5.11 -1.24 -3.30
N TRP A 272 -5.97 -1.08 -2.31
CA TRP A 272 -7.17 -1.91 -2.14
C TRP A 272 -8.15 -1.72 -3.29
N ASN A 273 -8.81 -2.79 -3.72
CA ASN A 273 -9.79 -2.73 -4.83
C ASN A 273 -11.03 -1.91 -4.50
N TYR A 274 -11.43 -1.89 -3.23
CA TYR A 274 -12.60 -1.13 -2.80
C TYR A 274 -12.31 0.37 -2.93
N ARG A 275 -13.14 1.05 -3.71
CA ARG A 275 -13.04 2.49 -3.99
C ARG A 275 -11.64 2.96 -4.40
N TRP A 276 -10.92 2.14 -5.16
CA TRP A 276 -9.57 2.46 -5.62
C TRP A 276 -9.52 3.82 -6.34
N GLY A 277 -8.62 4.68 -5.88
CA GLY A 277 -8.38 6.01 -6.47
C GLY A 277 -9.47 7.04 -6.21
N CYS A 278 -10.51 6.73 -5.39
CA CYS A 278 -11.54 7.70 -5.04
C CYS A 278 -11.13 8.63 -3.90
N CYS A 279 -11.92 9.67 -3.72
CA CYS A 279 -12.12 10.42 -2.48
C CYS A 279 -10.92 11.26 -2.00
N GLY A 280 -9.91 11.49 -2.83
CA GLY A 280 -8.66 12.18 -2.44
C GLY A 280 -7.72 11.29 -1.63
N GLY A 281 -6.62 11.81 -1.15
CA GLY A 281 -5.68 11.10 -0.28
C GLY A 281 -4.85 10.00 -0.97
N SER A 282 -4.95 9.81 -2.30
CA SER A 282 -4.07 8.93 -3.08
C SER A 282 -3.57 9.63 -4.35
N SER A 283 -2.37 9.29 -4.79
CA SER A 283 -1.74 9.85 -5.97
C SER A 283 -1.66 8.85 -7.13
N GLY A 284 -1.69 9.34 -8.36
CA GLY A 284 -1.35 8.60 -9.58
C GLY A 284 0.14 8.65 -9.92
N SER A 285 0.91 9.54 -9.28
CA SER A 285 2.35 9.68 -9.51
C SER A 285 3.15 8.66 -8.73
N THR A 286 4.08 7.99 -9.40
CA THR A 286 5.00 7.02 -8.79
C THR A 286 5.96 7.65 -7.78
N SER A 287 6.25 8.95 -7.91
CA SER A 287 7.08 9.71 -6.97
C SER A 287 6.40 9.97 -5.61
N SER A 288 5.08 9.86 -5.56
CA SER A 288 4.31 10.15 -4.34
C SER A 288 4.41 9.03 -3.32
N GLU A 289 4.51 9.39 -2.04
CA GLU A 289 4.40 8.47 -0.90
C GLU A 289 3.04 7.76 -0.85
N THR A 290 1.98 8.41 -1.38
CA THR A 290 0.63 7.85 -1.44
C THR A 290 0.28 7.28 -2.82
N TYR A 291 1.30 6.86 -3.60
CA TYR A 291 1.08 6.27 -4.90
C TYR A 291 0.22 5.00 -4.80
N ARG A 292 -0.96 5.05 -5.46
CA ARG A 292 -1.96 3.98 -5.37
C ARG A 292 -1.67 2.74 -6.21
N GLY A 293 -0.57 2.74 -6.97
CA GLY A 293 -0.26 1.66 -7.90
C GLY A 293 -1.23 1.59 -9.08
N ARG A 294 -1.05 0.60 -9.93
CA ARG A 294 -2.01 0.27 -10.99
C ARG A 294 -3.20 -0.49 -10.39
N ARG A 295 -4.41 -0.18 -10.83
CA ARG A 295 -5.59 -0.96 -10.45
C ARG A 295 -5.41 -2.39 -10.94
N ARG A 296 -5.42 -3.36 -10.04
CA ARG A 296 -5.44 -4.78 -10.43
C ARG A 296 -6.76 -5.05 -11.18
N SER A 297 -6.67 -5.50 -12.43
CA SER A 297 -7.86 -5.93 -13.16
C SER A 297 -8.50 -7.10 -12.41
N ARG A 298 -9.82 -7.04 -12.23
CA ARG A 298 -10.60 -8.19 -11.74
C ARG A 298 -10.50 -9.32 -12.78
N ARG A 299 -9.47 -10.14 -12.70
CA ARG A 299 -9.54 -11.49 -13.24
C ARG A 299 -9.67 -12.41 -12.04
N PRO A 300 -10.80 -13.12 -11.90
CA PRO A 300 -10.84 -14.24 -10.97
C PRO A 300 -9.74 -15.21 -11.43
N ARG A 301 -8.87 -15.58 -10.53
CA ARG A 301 -8.02 -16.75 -10.68
C ARG A 301 -8.76 -17.95 -10.16
#